data_170de16fc5e220e6a4656bb7c32fa1f8
#
_entry.id   170de16fc5e220e6a4656bb7c32fa1f8
#
_cell.length_a   1.000
_cell.length_b   1.000
_cell.length_c   1.000
_cell.angle_alpha   90.00
_cell.angle_beta   90.00
_cell.angle_gamma   90.00
#
_symmetry.space_group_name_H-M   'P 1'
#
loop_
_entity.id
_entity.type
_entity.pdbx_description
1 polymer ?
#
loop_
_entity_poly.entity_id
_entity_poly.type
_entity_poly.pdbx_seq_one_letter_code
_entity_poly.pdbx_strand_id
1 'polypeptide(L)'
;ASVIAFALGWAFFRITDRLSPPVAVGLKLIRPIEPERDHIRGPADAPLTLVEYGDFECPFCSRATGSIDEVRAHFGDELRYVWRHFPLERVHPRATDAARASEAAALQGKFFDMAPLMFRFQDHLEWQDIYRYADQAGCDIARFDEDLHSPRVLHRVEDDAQDAEVMDLNATPTFFVNGLRHKGPWDSAGLI
;
A
#
# COMPACT_ATOMS: atom_id res chain seq x y z
N ALA A 1 -5.13 11.27 -57.30
CA ALA A 1 -5.85 10.37 -56.40
C ALA A 1 -5.10 10.10 -55.08
N SER A 2 -3.76 10.18 -55.05
CA SER A 2 -2.93 9.76 -53.86
C SER A 2 -2.94 10.78 -52.69
N VAL A 3 -3.06 12.08 -52.98
CA VAL A 3 -2.96 13.12 -51.93
C VAL A 3 -4.21 13.20 -51.05
N ILE A 4 -5.38 12.95 -51.64
CA ILE A 4 -6.67 13.00 -50.93
C ILE A 4 -6.79 11.79 -49.98
N ALA A 5 -6.34 10.62 -50.41
CA ALA A 5 -6.34 9.42 -49.56
C ALA A 5 -5.44 9.57 -48.32
N PHE A 6 -4.28 10.25 -48.47
CA PHE A 6 -3.37 10.50 -47.36
C PHE A 6 -3.94 11.51 -46.35
N ALA A 7 -4.61 12.58 -46.83
CA ALA A 7 -5.21 13.58 -45.97
C ALA A 7 -6.41 13.03 -45.18
N LEU A 8 -7.24 12.17 -45.80
CA LEU A 8 -8.37 11.52 -45.11
C LEU A 8 -7.89 10.47 -44.08
N GLY A 9 -6.85 9.71 -44.39
CA GLY A 9 -6.26 8.76 -43.47
C GLY A 9 -5.63 9.45 -42.23
N TRP A 10 -4.95 10.58 -42.46
CA TRP A 10 -4.35 11.36 -41.37
C TRP A 10 -5.40 12.07 -40.48
N ALA A 11 -6.49 12.58 -41.09
CA ALA A 11 -7.61 13.17 -40.37
C ALA A 11 -8.34 12.09 -39.53
N PHE A 12 -8.56 10.89 -40.07
CA PHE A 12 -9.17 9.77 -39.38
C PHE A 12 -8.31 9.32 -38.22
N PHE A 13 -7.00 9.22 -38.39
CA PHE A 13 -6.05 8.83 -37.33
C PHE A 13 -6.05 9.87 -36.18
N ARG A 14 -6.08 11.16 -36.47
CA ARG A 14 -6.16 12.23 -35.48
C ARG A 14 -7.52 12.28 -34.74
N ILE A 15 -8.61 11.89 -35.38
CA ILE A 15 -9.93 11.83 -34.76
C ILE A 15 -10.02 10.63 -33.83
N THR A 16 -9.48 9.47 -34.24
CA THR A 16 -9.47 8.27 -33.39
C THR A 16 -8.53 8.43 -32.19
N ASP A 17 -7.42 9.14 -32.33
CA ASP A 17 -6.48 9.43 -31.23
C ASP A 17 -7.11 10.40 -30.20
N ARG A 18 -8.04 11.27 -30.63
CA ARG A 18 -8.80 12.15 -29.72
C ARG A 18 -9.97 11.45 -29.04
N LEU A 19 -10.50 10.38 -29.62
CA LEU A 19 -11.65 9.62 -29.11
C LEU A 19 -11.24 8.43 -28.25
N SER A 20 -10.00 8.01 -28.37
CA SER A 20 -9.41 6.99 -27.50
C SER A 20 -8.32 7.66 -26.67
N PRO A 21 -8.59 8.02 -25.41
CA PRO A 21 -7.51 8.48 -24.54
C PRO A 21 -6.43 7.40 -24.56
N PRO A 22 -5.14 7.76 -24.59
CA PRO A 22 -4.08 6.78 -24.57
C PRO A 22 -4.33 5.88 -23.36
N VAL A 23 -4.47 4.59 -23.61
CA VAL A 23 -4.54 3.59 -22.55
C VAL A 23 -3.25 3.78 -21.79
N ALA A 24 -3.33 4.37 -20.62
CA ALA A 24 -2.19 4.50 -19.73
C ALA A 24 -1.74 3.06 -19.44
N VAL A 25 -0.70 2.58 -20.15
CA VAL A 25 -0.04 1.31 -19.86
C VAL A 25 0.75 1.54 -18.57
N GLY A 26 0.01 1.69 -17.48
CA GLY A 26 0.53 1.75 -16.13
C GLY A 26 0.67 0.35 -15.57
N LEU A 27 1.64 0.16 -14.69
CA LEU A 27 1.71 -1.05 -13.90
C LEU A 27 0.39 -1.21 -13.12
N LYS A 28 -0.23 -2.38 -13.26
CA LYS A 28 -1.49 -2.70 -12.57
C LYS A 28 -1.22 -3.52 -11.33
N LEU A 29 -2.04 -3.29 -10.32
CA LEU A 29 -2.10 -4.13 -9.14
C LEU A 29 -2.49 -5.55 -9.57
N ILE A 30 -1.65 -6.54 -9.25
CA ILE A 30 -1.87 -7.93 -9.70
C ILE A 30 -2.90 -8.67 -8.85
N ARG A 31 -2.93 -8.41 -7.53
CA ARG A 31 -3.90 -9.01 -6.63
C ARG A 31 -5.05 -8.03 -6.36
N PRO A 32 -6.31 -8.42 -6.56
CA PRO A 32 -7.45 -7.58 -6.20
C PRO A 32 -7.48 -7.31 -4.69
N ILE A 33 -8.28 -6.33 -4.26
CA ILE A 33 -8.47 -6.04 -2.84
C ILE A 33 -9.45 -7.05 -2.27
N GLU A 34 -9.03 -7.70 -1.20
CA GLU A 34 -9.76 -8.75 -0.50
C GLU A 34 -9.99 -8.32 0.95
N PRO A 35 -11.24 -7.94 1.34
CA PRO A 35 -11.53 -7.42 2.68
C PRO A 35 -11.15 -8.36 3.83
N GLU A 36 -11.20 -9.67 3.59
CA GLU A 36 -10.83 -10.69 4.59
C GLU A 36 -9.31 -10.80 4.81
N ARG A 37 -8.55 -10.22 3.89
CA ARG A 37 -7.08 -10.31 3.85
C ARG A 37 -6.42 -8.97 4.07
N ASP A 38 -6.91 -7.94 3.40
CA ASP A 38 -6.25 -6.63 3.34
C ASP A 38 -6.59 -5.75 4.56
N HIS A 39 -5.62 -4.95 5.00
CA HIS A 39 -5.85 -3.94 6.04
C HIS A 39 -6.48 -2.71 5.40
N ILE A 40 -7.77 -2.50 5.65
CA ILE A 40 -8.58 -1.48 5.00
C ILE A 40 -9.06 -0.44 6.02
N ARG A 41 -8.92 0.84 5.66
CA ARG A 41 -9.61 1.97 6.30
C ARG A 41 -10.52 2.66 5.30
N GLY A 42 -11.76 2.91 5.69
CA GLY A 42 -12.82 3.48 4.86
C GLY A 42 -13.83 2.45 4.38
N PRO A 43 -14.91 2.88 3.70
CA PRO A 43 -15.96 1.99 3.23
C PRO A 43 -15.47 0.97 2.19
N ALA A 44 -16.00 -0.25 2.25
CA ALA A 44 -15.62 -1.31 1.31
C ALA A 44 -16.02 -1.01 -0.15
N ASP A 45 -17.06 -0.22 -0.33
CA ASP A 45 -17.64 0.20 -1.61
C ASP A 45 -17.21 1.61 -2.05
N ALA A 46 -16.23 2.21 -1.38
CA ALA A 46 -15.71 3.53 -1.74
C ALA A 46 -15.25 3.58 -3.21
N PRO A 47 -15.62 4.63 -3.97
CA PRO A 47 -15.31 4.74 -5.39
C PRO A 47 -13.81 4.92 -5.67
N LEU A 48 -13.06 5.46 -4.70
CA LEU A 48 -11.62 5.61 -4.77
C LEU A 48 -10.93 4.57 -3.90
N THR A 49 -9.82 4.05 -4.40
CA THR A 49 -8.99 3.10 -3.68
C THR A 49 -7.53 3.54 -3.75
N LEU A 50 -6.90 3.71 -2.60
CA LEU A 50 -5.47 3.97 -2.47
C LEU A 50 -4.82 2.76 -1.80
N VAL A 51 -4.02 2.00 -2.55
CA VAL A 51 -3.21 0.90 -2.00
C VAL A 51 -1.79 1.39 -1.83
N GLU A 52 -1.23 1.17 -0.65
CA GLU A 52 0.18 1.39 -0.35
C GLU A 52 0.88 0.06 -0.14
N TYR A 53 1.97 -0.15 -0.87
CA TYR A 53 3.00 -1.13 -0.51
C TYR A 53 4.05 -0.41 0.32
N GLY A 54 4.12 -0.78 1.59
CA GLY A 54 4.91 -0.04 2.58
C GLY A 54 5.75 -0.94 3.48
N ASP A 55 6.63 -0.27 4.21
CA ASP A 55 7.63 -0.84 5.09
C ASP A 55 7.72 -0.01 6.37
N PHE A 56 7.56 -0.64 7.53
CA PHE A 56 7.53 0.06 8.81
C PHE A 56 8.87 0.67 9.20
N GLU A 57 9.98 0.17 8.67
CA GLU A 57 11.31 0.75 8.93
C GLU A 57 11.70 1.80 7.87
N CYS A 58 10.92 1.96 6.79
CA CYS A 58 11.21 2.93 5.75
C CYS A 58 10.88 4.38 6.18
N PRO A 59 11.85 5.31 6.21
CA PRO A 59 11.60 6.69 6.64
C PRO A 59 10.68 7.45 5.66
N PHE A 60 10.59 7.01 4.42
CA PHE A 60 9.66 7.58 3.44
C PHE A 60 8.23 7.16 3.72
N CYS A 61 7.98 5.91 4.15
CA CYS A 61 6.66 5.45 4.58
C CYS A 61 6.19 6.19 5.83
N SER A 62 7.08 6.40 6.81
CA SER A 62 6.76 7.21 7.99
C SER A 62 6.32 8.63 7.60
N ARG A 63 7.02 9.27 6.67
CA ARG A 63 6.61 10.61 6.17
C ARG A 63 5.30 10.59 5.38
N ALA A 64 5.01 9.50 4.66
CA ALA A 64 3.79 9.37 3.89
C ALA A 64 2.54 9.28 4.77
N THR A 65 2.65 8.86 6.03
CA THR A 65 1.49 8.74 6.93
C THR A 65 0.70 10.04 7.03
N GLY A 66 1.39 11.18 7.17
CA GLY A 66 0.74 12.49 7.21
C GLY A 66 -0.02 12.83 5.92
N SER A 67 0.60 12.57 4.76
CA SER A 67 -0.05 12.76 3.45
C SER A 67 -1.28 11.88 3.29
N ILE A 68 -1.20 10.62 3.73
CA ILE A 68 -2.33 9.67 3.68
C ILE A 68 -3.48 10.15 4.59
N ASP A 69 -3.18 10.65 5.77
CA ASP A 69 -4.20 11.17 6.68
C ASP A 69 -4.88 12.42 6.09
N GLU A 70 -4.14 13.32 5.41
CA GLU A 70 -4.71 14.46 4.70
C GLU A 70 -5.60 14.01 3.52
N VAL A 71 -5.15 13.06 2.71
CA VAL A 71 -5.93 12.48 1.60
C VAL A 71 -7.21 11.83 2.11
N ARG A 72 -7.12 11.05 3.20
CA ARG A 72 -8.28 10.43 3.83
C ARG A 72 -9.26 11.47 4.41
N ALA A 73 -8.75 12.53 5.00
CA ALA A 73 -9.57 13.63 5.50
C ALA A 73 -10.27 14.39 4.36
N HIS A 74 -9.60 14.52 3.19
CA HIS A 74 -10.14 15.21 2.02
C HIS A 74 -11.30 14.44 1.38
N PHE A 75 -11.13 13.12 1.15
CA PHE A 75 -12.12 12.29 0.46
C PHE A 75 -13.16 11.64 1.40
N GLY A 76 -12.87 11.56 2.70
CA GLY A 76 -13.79 10.94 3.68
C GLY A 76 -14.23 9.53 3.25
N ASP A 77 -15.55 9.34 3.17
CA ASP A 77 -16.16 8.06 2.81
C ASP A 77 -16.04 7.70 1.32
N GLU A 78 -15.53 8.60 0.48
CA GLU A 78 -15.26 8.30 -0.92
C GLU A 78 -13.95 7.52 -1.13
N LEU A 79 -13.12 7.37 -0.11
CA LEU A 79 -11.83 6.70 -0.17
C LEU A 79 -11.75 5.49 0.76
N ARG A 80 -11.31 4.35 0.22
CA ARG A 80 -10.72 3.27 1.02
C ARG A 80 -9.21 3.27 0.83
N TYR A 81 -8.50 3.29 1.96
CA TYR A 81 -7.06 3.11 2.02
C TYR A 81 -6.74 1.66 2.37
N VAL A 82 -5.77 1.08 1.68
CA VAL A 82 -5.34 -0.32 1.85
C VAL A 82 -3.84 -0.37 2.05
N TRP A 83 -3.41 -1.06 3.11
CA TRP A 83 -2.00 -1.35 3.35
C TRP A 83 -1.63 -2.75 2.91
N ARG A 84 -0.46 -2.90 2.27
CA ARG A 84 0.22 -4.15 1.95
C ARG A 84 1.69 -4.08 2.32
N HIS A 85 2.26 -5.20 2.72
CA HIS A 85 3.65 -5.27 3.16
C HIS A 85 4.61 -5.36 1.98
N PHE A 86 5.68 -4.58 2.05
CA PHE A 86 6.85 -4.74 1.21
C PHE A 86 8.12 -4.43 2.01
N PRO A 87 8.52 -5.34 2.92
CA PRO A 87 9.70 -5.16 3.76
C PRO A 87 10.97 -5.24 2.91
N LEU A 88 11.80 -4.19 2.93
CA LEU A 88 13.04 -4.10 2.17
C LEU A 88 14.24 -4.55 3.02
N GLU A 89 14.30 -5.82 3.38
CA GLU A 89 15.26 -6.40 4.35
C GLU A 89 16.73 -6.05 4.08
N ARG A 90 17.11 -5.83 2.81
CA ARG A 90 18.51 -5.50 2.46
C ARG A 90 18.96 -4.13 2.96
N VAL A 91 18.03 -3.23 3.21
CA VAL A 91 18.29 -1.86 3.67
C VAL A 91 17.61 -1.54 5.00
N HIS A 92 16.61 -2.33 5.37
CA HIS A 92 15.79 -2.19 6.56
C HIS A 92 15.76 -3.53 7.32
N PRO A 93 16.73 -3.80 8.21
CA PRO A 93 16.92 -5.12 8.82
C PRO A 93 15.80 -5.55 9.76
N ARG A 94 14.94 -4.63 10.23
CA ARG A 94 13.79 -4.90 11.11
C ARG A 94 12.45 -4.90 10.37
N ALA A 95 12.43 -4.61 9.08
CA ALA A 95 11.21 -4.43 8.31
C ALA A 95 10.30 -5.67 8.33
N THR A 96 10.88 -6.86 8.16
CA THR A 96 10.12 -8.12 8.19
C THR A 96 9.59 -8.44 9.58
N ASP A 97 10.38 -8.22 10.62
CA ASP A 97 9.95 -8.42 12.00
C ASP A 97 8.79 -7.48 12.35
N ALA A 98 8.88 -6.20 11.95
CA ALA A 98 7.82 -5.22 12.15
C ALA A 98 6.55 -5.56 11.35
N ALA A 99 6.69 -6.04 10.10
CA ALA A 99 5.57 -6.50 9.30
C ALA A 99 4.85 -7.70 9.94
N ARG A 100 5.59 -8.71 10.41
CA ARG A 100 5.03 -9.86 11.13
C ARG A 100 4.33 -9.45 12.42
N ALA A 101 4.93 -8.53 13.17
CA ALA A 101 4.33 -8.00 14.38
C ALA A 101 2.99 -7.29 14.12
N SER A 102 2.90 -6.50 13.04
CA SER A 102 1.64 -5.86 12.68
C SER A 102 0.57 -6.86 12.27
N GLU A 103 0.94 -7.98 11.63
CA GLU A 103 0.02 -9.06 11.29
C GLU A 103 -0.45 -9.83 12.54
N ALA A 104 0.43 -10.10 13.51
CA ALA A 104 0.02 -10.68 14.78
C ALA A 104 -0.98 -9.78 15.52
N ALA A 105 -0.75 -8.46 15.53
CA ALA A 105 -1.70 -7.50 16.06
C ALA A 105 -3.02 -7.49 15.24
N ALA A 106 -2.93 -7.65 13.91
CA ALA A 106 -4.10 -7.72 13.02
C ALA A 106 -5.03 -8.90 13.37
N LEU A 107 -4.49 -10.05 13.77
CA LEU A 107 -5.28 -11.20 14.21
C LEU A 107 -6.12 -10.93 15.47
N GLN A 108 -5.82 -9.82 16.16
CA GLN A 108 -6.59 -9.29 17.29
C GLN A 108 -7.35 -8.00 16.93
N GLY A 109 -7.42 -7.62 15.64
CA GLY A 109 -8.07 -6.41 15.18
C GLY A 109 -7.29 -5.12 15.51
N LYS A 110 -5.98 -5.23 15.79
CA LYS A 110 -5.13 -4.15 16.31
C LYS A 110 -4.10 -3.62 15.30
N PHE A 111 -4.22 -3.97 14.02
CA PHE A 111 -3.28 -3.51 13.00
C PHE A 111 -3.12 -1.98 13.01
N PHE A 112 -4.23 -1.26 12.90
CA PHE A 112 -4.21 0.20 12.82
C PHE A 112 -4.02 0.90 14.17
N ASP A 113 -4.04 0.18 15.28
CA ASP A 113 -3.65 0.69 16.59
C ASP A 113 -2.12 0.59 16.77
N MET A 114 -1.51 -0.48 16.25
CA MET A 114 -0.07 -0.73 16.36
C MET A 114 0.77 -0.01 15.30
N ALA A 115 0.31 0.05 14.06
CA ALA A 115 1.04 0.65 12.94
C ALA A 115 1.54 2.09 13.21
N PRO A 116 0.73 3.02 13.77
CA PRO A 116 1.18 4.37 14.10
C PRO A 116 2.29 4.39 15.17
N LEU A 117 2.30 3.44 16.11
CA LEU A 117 3.34 3.34 17.13
C LEU A 117 4.67 2.95 16.50
N MET A 118 4.68 1.97 15.60
CA MET A 118 5.88 1.56 14.88
C MET A 118 6.46 2.68 14.01
N PHE A 119 5.61 3.43 13.29
CA PHE A 119 6.06 4.59 12.53
C PHE A 119 6.57 5.73 13.40
N ARG A 120 5.92 5.99 14.52
CA ARG A 120 6.32 7.05 15.47
C ARG A 120 7.68 6.78 16.11
N PHE A 121 7.97 5.51 16.37
CA PHE A 121 9.20 5.07 17.05
C PHE A 121 10.04 4.19 16.12
N GLN A 122 10.13 4.57 14.87
CA GLN A 122 10.73 3.80 13.77
C GLN A 122 12.20 3.42 14.00
N ASP A 123 12.94 4.23 14.77
CA ASP A 123 14.33 3.94 15.16
C ASP A 123 14.44 2.88 16.26
N HIS A 124 13.30 2.39 16.79
CA HIS A 124 13.20 1.43 17.89
C HIS A 124 12.23 0.30 17.52
N LEU A 125 12.66 -0.60 16.63
CA LEU A 125 11.89 -1.77 16.18
C LEU A 125 12.53 -3.09 16.61
N GLU A 126 13.26 -3.08 17.74
CA GLU A 126 13.72 -4.31 18.38
C GLU A 126 12.54 -5.06 19.03
N TRP A 127 12.66 -6.37 19.22
CA TRP A 127 11.57 -7.17 19.77
C TRP A 127 11.02 -6.64 21.08
N GLN A 128 11.88 -6.16 21.97
CA GLN A 128 11.47 -5.55 23.24
C GLN A 128 10.54 -4.35 23.02
N ASP A 129 10.83 -3.51 22.01
CA ASP A 129 10.03 -2.35 21.68
C ASP A 129 8.72 -2.76 21.00
N ILE A 130 8.79 -3.72 20.09
CA ILE A 130 7.62 -4.28 19.38
C ILE A 130 6.60 -4.86 20.38
N TYR A 131 7.02 -5.63 21.37
CA TYR A 131 6.11 -6.13 22.43
C TYR A 131 5.48 -5.00 23.24
N ARG A 132 6.24 -3.95 23.52
CA ARG A 132 5.70 -2.75 24.18
C ARG A 132 4.66 -2.04 23.31
N TYR A 133 4.86 -1.97 21.99
CA TYR A 133 3.86 -1.38 21.08
C TYR A 133 2.62 -2.25 20.97
N ALA A 134 2.75 -3.56 20.96
CA ALA A 134 1.64 -4.49 20.99
C ALA A 134 0.77 -4.31 22.26
N ASP A 135 1.42 -4.19 23.44
CA ASP A 135 0.74 -3.91 24.70
C ASP A 135 0.01 -2.55 24.66
N GLN A 136 0.68 -1.49 24.20
CA GLN A 136 0.07 -0.16 24.03
C GLN A 136 -1.08 -0.13 23.02
N ALA A 137 -1.03 -0.97 21.98
CA ALA A 137 -2.11 -1.15 21.02
C ALA A 137 -3.30 -1.94 21.61
N GLY A 138 -3.13 -2.54 22.80
CA GLY A 138 -4.15 -3.32 23.49
C GLY A 138 -4.25 -4.76 23.02
N CYS A 139 -3.13 -5.35 22.58
CA CYS A 139 -3.05 -6.76 22.27
C CYS A 139 -2.98 -7.59 23.58
N ASP A 140 -3.57 -8.77 23.55
CA ASP A 140 -3.19 -9.85 24.47
C ASP A 140 -1.79 -10.33 24.08
N ILE A 141 -0.82 -10.14 24.98
CA ILE A 141 0.60 -10.39 24.68
C ILE A 141 0.91 -11.89 24.53
N ALA A 142 0.25 -12.75 25.30
CA ALA A 142 0.45 -14.18 25.16
C ALA A 142 -0.02 -14.69 23.80
N ARG A 143 -1.20 -14.24 23.37
CA ARG A 143 -1.73 -14.54 22.04
C ARG A 143 -0.92 -13.88 20.92
N PHE A 144 -0.44 -12.65 21.13
CA PHE A 144 0.43 -11.96 20.16
C PHE A 144 1.72 -12.76 19.90
N ASP A 145 2.35 -13.30 20.96
CA ASP A 145 3.54 -14.11 20.86
C ASP A 145 3.29 -15.42 20.08
N GLU A 146 2.17 -16.09 20.36
CA GLU A 146 1.76 -17.29 19.62
C GLU A 146 1.49 -16.97 18.14
N ASP A 147 0.74 -15.91 17.87
CA ASP A 147 0.33 -15.49 16.53
C ASP A 147 1.53 -15.05 15.67
N LEU A 148 2.53 -14.40 16.28
CA LEU A 148 3.73 -13.88 15.62
C LEU A 148 4.49 -14.92 14.82
N HIS A 149 4.50 -16.18 15.31
CA HIS A 149 5.21 -17.31 14.71
C HIS A 149 4.27 -18.21 13.88
N SER A 150 3.00 -17.83 13.76
CA SER A 150 2.02 -18.63 13.04
C SER A 150 2.28 -18.64 11.53
N PRO A 151 2.02 -19.75 10.83
CA PRO A 151 2.11 -19.80 9.38
C PRO A 151 1.24 -18.73 8.70
N ARG A 152 0.12 -18.36 9.30
CA ARG A 152 -0.78 -17.33 8.78
C ARG A 152 -0.12 -15.96 8.69
N VAL A 153 0.60 -15.56 9.74
CA VAL A 153 1.34 -14.30 9.79
C VAL A 153 2.50 -14.32 8.80
N LEU A 154 3.27 -15.41 8.78
CA LEU A 154 4.43 -15.54 7.88
C LEU A 154 4.00 -15.45 6.41
N HIS A 155 3.04 -16.28 6.00
CA HIS A 155 2.56 -16.31 4.61
C HIS A 155 1.92 -14.99 4.21
N ARG A 156 1.24 -14.29 5.13
CA ARG A 156 0.61 -13.00 4.81
C ARG A 156 1.63 -11.95 4.37
N VAL A 157 2.74 -11.84 5.09
CA VAL A 157 3.83 -10.92 4.75
C VAL A 157 4.56 -11.36 3.48
N GLU A 158 4.84 -12.67 3.35
CA GLU A 158 5.50 -13.24 2.16
C GLU A 158 4.68 -13.05 0.89
N ASP A 159 3.36 -13.27 0.93
CA ASP A 159 2.47 -13.07 -0.21
C ASP A 159 2.48 -11.63 -0.72
N ASP A 160 2.43 -10.65 0.16
CA ASP A 160 2.48 -9.24 -0.24
C ASP A 160 3.84 -8.86 -0.83
N ALA A 161 4.92 -9.32 -0.20
CA ALA A 161 6.27 -9.10 -0.69
C ALA A 161 6.46 -9.75 -2.07
N GLN A 162 5.97 -10.97 -2.27
CA GLN A 162 6.02 -11.65 -3.55
C GLN A 162 5.20 -10.92 -4.63
N ASP A 163 4.00 -10.44 -4.29
CA ASP A 163 3.19 -9.63 -5.21
C ASP A 163 3.95 -8.36 -5.63
N ALA A 164 4.63 -7.71 -4.69
CA ALA A 164 5.46 -6.53 -4.97
C ALA A 164 6.65 -6.87 -5.90
N GLU A 165 7.33 -7.99 -5.67
CA GLU A 165 8.44 -8.46 -6.52
C GLU A 165 7.96 -8.80 -7.94
N VAL A 166 6.84 -9.52 -8.08
CA VAL A 166 6.24 -9.85 -9.39
C VAL A 166 5.87 -8.58 -10.16
N MET A 167 5.46 -7.52 -9.47
CA MET A 167 5.20 -6.21 -10.06
C MET A 167 6.46 -5.37 -10.30
N ASP A 168 7.66 -5.91 -10.04
CA ASP A 168 8.94 -5.19 -10.14
C ASP A 168 8.93 -3.88 -9.32
N LEU A 169 8.35 -3.92 -8.11
CA LEU A 169 8.46 -2.82 -7.18
C LEU A 169 9.85 -2.83 -6.54
N ASN A 170 10.45 -1.66 -6.41
CA ASN A 170 11.83 -1.54 -5.95
C ASN A 170 12.02 -0.47 -4.85
N ALA A 171 10.93 0.13 -4.41
CA ALA A 171 10.94 1.18 -3.39
C ALA A 171 9.63 1.22 -2.61
N THR A 172 9.71 1.72 -1.38
CA THR A 172 8.58 2.05 -0.52
C THR A 172 8.61 3.53 -0.10
N PRO A 173 7.45 4.18 0.03
CA PRO A 173 6.14 3.67 -0.32
C PRO A 173 5.93 3.59 -1.84
N THR A 174 5.17 2.60 -2.31
CA THR A 174 4.64 2.56 -3.67
C THR A 174 3.12 2.57 -3.62
N PHE A 175 2.50 3.51 -4.34
CA PHE A 175 1.05 3.71 -4.33
C PHE A 175 0.39 3.24 -5.62
N PHE A 176 -0.85 2.70 -5.47
CA PHE A 176 -1.75 2.40 -6.56
C PHE A 176 -3.09 3.10 -6.30
N VAL A 177 -3.56 3.87 -7.29
CA VAL A 177 -4.86 4.52 -7.26
C VAL A 177 -5.78 3.75 -8.21
N ASN A 178 -6.91 3.25 -7.70
CA ASN A 178 -7.85 2.41 -8.45
C ASN A 178 -7.15 1.29 -9.25
N GLY A 179 -6.15 0.65 -8.63
CA GLY A 179 -5.41 -0.46 -9.20
C GLY A 179 -4.33 -0.08 -10.21
N LEU A 180 -4.07 1.20 -10.48
CA LEU A 180 -3.00 1.68 -11.34
C LEU A 180 -1.88 2.31 -10.51
N ARG A 181 -0.61 1.95 -10.80
CA ARG A 181 0.54 2.53 -10.10
C ARG A 181 0.56 4.04 -10.27
N HIS A 182 0.56 4.75 -9.16
CA HIS A 182 0.81 6.19 -9.11
C HIS A 182 2.28 6.48 -9.42
N LYS A 183 2.55 7.45 -10.30
CA LYS A 183 3.91 7.84 -10.72
C LYS A 183 4.28 9.27 -10.32
N GLY A 184 3.33 9.99 -9.70
CA GLY A 184 3.51 11.37 -9.25
C GLY A 184 4.14 11.46 -7.86
N PRO A 185 4.27 12.68 -7.33
CA PRO A 185 4.56 12.89 -5.92
C PRO A 185 3.52 12.19 -5.05
N TRP A 186 3.95 11.70 -3.90
CA TRP A 186 3.06 11.04 -2.93
C TRP A 186 2.76 11.92 -1.71
N ASP A 187 3.03 13.23 -1.80
CA ASP A 187 2.44 14.20 -0.89
C ASP A 187 0.92 14.32 -1.13
N SER A 188 0.21 14.94 -0.21
CA SER A 188 -1.24 15.07 -0.32
C SER A 188 -1.69 15.75 -1.62
N ALA A 189 -0.96 16.77 -2.08
CA ALA A 189 -1.27 17.47 -3.34
C ALA A 189 -1.08 16.60 -4.58
N GLY A 190 -0.15 15.65 -4.54
CA GLY A 190 0.10 14.72 -5.65
C GLY A 190 -0.85 13.52 -5.66
N LEU A 191 -1.48 13.19 -4.51
CA LEU A 191 -2.42 12.08 -4.37
C LEU A 191 -3.89 12.52 -4.47
N ILE A 192 -4.22 13.81 -4.30
CA ILE A 192 -5.53 14.42 -4.51
C ILE A 192 -5.71 14.80 -5.97
#